data_999105f5134de97e301cb5072e09a09c
#
_entry.id   999105f5134de97e301cb5072e09a09c
#
_cell.length_a   1.000
_cell.length_b   1.000
_cell.length_c   1.000
_cell.angle_alpha   90.00
_cell.angle_beta   90.00
_cell.angle_gamma   90.00
#
_symmetry.space_group_name_H-M   'P 1'
#
loop_
_entity.id
_entity.type
_entity.pdbx_description
1 polymer ?
#
loop_
_entity_poly.entity_id
_entity_poly.type
_entity_poly.pdbx_seq_one_letter_code
_entity_poly.pdbx_strand_id
1 'polypeptide(L)'
;IPWNYYCLLTLLMIVVISLLNIDFGPMLTHEYNAQVKNDLFTTPERPFEGADDYEKAANGKSSVLDLLLPVVVLIVTCIIGLIYTGGYYDDTSEYFHDFMGAFSNASSGAGLAIGSMLALVFTFIYFWLRGSIGFEKSFESVPNGFIQMISPILILTFAWTLCGLTRYGMYSADFVVNAMSGAGDLAKFLPAVIFIIGAAIGFATGTSWG
;
A
#
# COMPACT_ATOMS: atom_id res chain seq x y z
N ILE A 1 11.55 12.03 0.61
CA ILE A 1 11.33 11.05 1.69
C ILE A 1 11.71 11.62 3.07
N PRO A 2 12.91 12.29 3.30
CA PRO A 2 13.28 12.76 4.63
C PRO A 2 12.30 13.76 5.26
N TRP A 3 11.52 14.46 4.45
CA TRP A 3 10.53 15.44 4.89
C TRP A 3 9.13 14.86 5.10
N ASN A 4 8.96 13.56 4.89
CA ASN A 4 7.69 12.90 5.16
C ASN A 4 7.65 12.41 6.61
N TYR A 5 7.45 13.35 7.52
CA TYR A 5 7.42 13.10 8.97
C TYR A 5 6.38 12.05 9.37
N TYR A 6 5.25 11.96 8.65
CA TYR A 6 4.23 10.97 8.94
C TYR A 6 4.77 9.54 8.84
N CYS A 7 5.46 9.20 7.74
CA CYS A 7 6.03 7.86 7.57
C CYS A 7 7.06 7.53 8.64
N LEU A 8 7.95 8.49 8.94
CA LEU A 8 9.01 8.30 9.95
C LEU A 8 8.42 8.14 11.35
N LEU A 9 7.47 9.00 11.72
CA LEU A 9 6.83 8.94 13.03
C LEU A 9 5.97 7.69 13.19
N THR A 10 5.29 7.22 12.14
CA THR A 10 4.52 5.97 12.17
C THR A 10 5.42 4.77 12.38
N LEU A 11 6.54 4.69 11.65
CA LEU A 11 7.51 3.60 11.86
C LEU A 11 8.11 3.64 13.27
N LEU A 12 8.48 4.82 13.75
CA LEU A 12 8.98 4.99 15.11
C LEU A 12 7.92 4.56 16.14
N MET A 13 6.66 4.97 15.95
CA MET A 13 5.55 4.61 16.83
C MET A 13 5.34 3.10 16.89
N ILE A 14 5.36 2.41 15.75
CA ILE A 14 5.23 0.95 15.68
C ILE A 14 6.36 0.27 16.48
N VAL A 15 7.60 0.71 16.28
CA VAL A 15 8.75 0.16 17.01
C VAL A 15 8.63 0.41 18.52
N VAL A 16 8.25 1.62 18.92
CA VAL A 16 8.10 2.00 20.34
C VAL A 16 6.99 1.18 21.01
N ILE A 17 5.82 1.08 20.38
CA ILE A 17 4.69 0.30 20.91
C ILE A 17 5.07 -1.18 21.05
N SER A 18 5.72 -1.75 20.03
CA SER A 18 6.14 -3.15 20.04
C SER A 18 7.21 -3.45 21.09
N LEU A 19 8.17 -2.53 21.31
CA LEU A 19 9.24 -2.74 22.30
C LEU A 19 8.78 -2.51 23.73
N LEU A 20 7.87 -1.56 23.94
CA LEU A 20 7.40 -1.20 25.29
C LEU A 20 6.14 -1.96 25.71
N ASN A 21 5.52 -2.75 24.81
CA ASN A 21 4.24 -3.44 25.02
C ASN A 21 3.17 -2.49 25.59
N ILE A 22 3.06 -1.28 25.02
CA ILE A 22 2.10 -0.28 25.44
C ILE A 22 0.87 -0.37 24.55
N ASP A 23 -0.23 -0.83 25.11
CA ASP A 23 -1.53 -0.84 24.46
C ASP A 23 -2.42 0.24 25.06
N PHE A 24 -3.16 0.96 24.21
CA PHE A 24 -4.04 2.02 24.68
C PHE A 24 -5.39 1.99 23.92
N GLY A 25 -6.44 2.47 24.59
CA GLY A 25 -7.78 2.56 24.03
C GLY A 25 -8.37 1.19 23.63
N PRO A 26 -9.03 1.07 22.49
CA PRO A 26 -9.61 -0.17 22.01
C PRO A 26 -8.61 -1.31 21.81
N MET A 27 -7.37 -0.97 21.45
CA MET A 27 -6.28 -1.96 21.27
C MET A 27 -6.06 -2.79 22.53
N LEU A 28 -6.03 -2.16 23.70
CA LEU A 28 -5.88 -2.86 24.98
C LEU A 28 -6.95 -3.94 25.19
N THR A 29 -8.19 -3.67 24.77
CA THR A 29 -9.29 -4.65 24.87
C THR A 29 -9.09 -5.84 23.95
N HIS A 30 -8.65 -5.59 22.71
CA HIS A 30 -8.36 -6.64 21.74
C HIS A 30 -7.18 -7.50 22.19
N GLU A 31 -6.09 -6.87 22.66
CA GLU A 31 -4.91 -7.55 23.15
C GLU A 31 -5.22 -8.42 24.38
N TYR A 32 -5.97 -7.86 25.37
CA TYR A 32 -6.43 -8.61 26.52
C TYR A 32 -7.29 -9.82 26.16
N ASN A 33 -8.22 -9.66 25.21
CA ASN A 33 -9.08 -10.75 24.77
C ASN A 33 -8.27 -11.83 24.02
N ALA A 34 -7.30 -11.42 23.18
CA ALA A 34 -6.42 -12.36 22.49
C ALA A 34 -5.55 -13.16 23.45
N GLN A 35 -4.90 -12.49 24.43
CA GLN A 35 -3.97 -13.14 25.34
C GLN A 35 -4.66 -13.96 26.45
N VAL A 36 -5.74 -13.45 27.01
CA VAL A 36 -6.38 -14.07 28.19
C VAL A 36 -7.54 -14.99 27.79
N LYS A 37 -8.35 -14.60 26.82
CA LYS A 37 -9.54 -15.36 26.40
C LYS A 37 -9.31 -16.21 25.14
N ASN A 38 -8.13 -16.09 24.52
CA ASN A 38 -7.82 -16.71 23.24
C ASN A 38 -8.84 -16.36 22.12
N ASP A 39 -9.45 -15.17 22.24
CA ASP A 39 -10.41 -14.62 21.27
C ASP A 39 -9.74 -13.53 20.42
N LEU A 40 -9.42 -13.89 19.18
CA LEU A 40 -8.72 -13.01 18.24
C LEU A 40 -9.63 -11.93 17.64
N PHE A 41 -10.94 -12.07 17.76
CA PHE A 41 -11.87 -11.20 17.04
C PHE A 41 -12.60 -10.19 17.91
N THR A 42 -12.74 -10.39 19.21
CA THR A 42 -13.40 -9.50 20.20
C THR A 42 -14.85 -9.11 19.85
N THR A 43 -15.21 -9.02 18.56
CA THR A 43 -16.53 -8.70 18.05
C THR A 43 -17.23 -9.96 17.53
N PRO A 44 -18.60 -10.01 17.56
CA PRO A 44 -19.33 -11.17 17.02
C PRO A 44 -19.16 -11.32 15.50
N GLU A 45 -18.77 -10.25 14.80
CA GLU A 45 -18.41 -10.29 13.40
C GLU A 45 -16.99 -10.86 13.25
N ARG A 46 -16.88 -12.03 12.64
CA ARG A 46 -15.61 -12.72 12.39
C ARG A 46 -15.27 -12.65 10.90
N PRO A 47 -14.68 -11.53 10.42
CA PRO A 47 -14.49 -11.28 8.98
C PRO A 47 -13.54 -12.28 8.30
N PHE A 48 -12.78 -13.06 9.06
CA PHE A 48 -11.79 -14.02 8.56
C PHE A 48 -12.07 -15.47 9.01
N GLU A 49 -13.31 -15.81 9.31
CA GLU A 49 -13.69 -17.15 9.76
C GLU A 49 -13.38 -18.25 8.72
N GLY A 50 -13.18 -17.89 7.46
CA GLY A 50 -12.71 -18.81 6.39
C GLY A 50 -11.20 -18.94 6.24
N ALA A 51 -10.40 -18.28 7.09
CA ALA A 51 -8.93 -18.38 7.02
C ALA A 51 -8.43 -19.79 7.37
N ASP A 52 -9.16 -20.53 8.20
CA ASP A 52 -8.85 -21.91 8.57
C ASP A 52 -8.85 -22.89 7.37
N ASP A 53 -9.61 -22.58 6.32
CA ASP A 53 -9.63 -23.41 5.11
C ASP A 53 -8.35 -23.25 4.28
N TYR A 54 -7.70 -22.12 4.36
CA TYR A 54 -6.39 -21.92 3.74
C TYR A 54 -5.26 -22.63 4.52
N GLU A 55 -5.34 -22.70 5.85
CA GLU A 55 -4.40 -23.49 6.65
C GLU A 55 -4.48 -24.99 6.34
N LYS A 56 -5.69 -25.52 6.16
CA LYS A 56 -5.91 -26.94 5.76
C LYS A 56 -5.41 -27.24 4.34
N ALA A 57 -5.35 -26.23 3.48
CA ALA A 57 -4.82 -26.36 2.12
C ALA A 57 -3.29 -26.36 2.05
N ALA A 58 -2.62 -25.86 3.09
CA ALA A 58 -1.18 -25.87 3.20
C ALA A 58 -0.70 -27.28 3.57
N ASN A 59 0.22 -27.85 2.79
CA ASN A 59 0.76 -29.20 2.98
C ASN A 59 1.69 -29.35 4.21
N GLY A 60 1.53 -28.55 5.25
CA GLY A 60 2.33 -28.61 6.49
C GLY A 60 3.82 -28.27 6.33
N LYS A 61 4.26 -27.91 5.14
CA LYS A 61 5.66 -27.57 4.79
C LYS A 61 5.91 -26.07 4.69
N SER A 62 4.95 -25.25 5.15
CA SER A 62 5.09 -23.79 5.08
C SER A 62 6.21 -23.31 6.02
N SER A 63 7.01 -22.37 5.54
CA SER A 63 8.10 -21.73 6.26
C SER A 63 7.95 -20.22 6.16
N VAL A 64 8.51 -19.49 7.11
CA VAL A 64 8.58 -18.02 7.06
C VAL A 64 9.24 -17.53 5.76
N LEU A 65 10.15 -18.32 5.19
CA LEU A 65 10.79 -18.03 3.90
C LEU A 65 9.81 -18.01 2.73
N ASP A 66 8.69 -18.75 2.80
CA ASP A 66 7.69 -18.79 1.75
C ASP A 66 6.90 -17.47 1.63
N LEU A 67 6.86 -16.70 2.72
CA LEU A 67 6.30 -15.36 2.73
C LEU A 67 7.39 -14.32 2.40
N LEU A 68 8.54 -14.42 3.06
CA LEU A 68 9.58 -13.39 2.98
C LEU A 68 10.22 -13.31 1.59
N LEU A 69 10.52 -14.47 0.98
CA LEU A 69 11.26 -14.51 -0.29
C LEU A 69 10.47 -13.90 -1.46
N PRO A 70 9.18 -14.21 -1.69
CA PRO A 70 8.37 -13.54 -2.71
C PRO A 70 8.30 -12.02 -2.52
N VAL A 71 8.18 -11.54 -1.27
CA VAL A 71 8.12 -10.11 -0.96
C VAL A 71 9.44 -9.42 -1.28
N VAL A 72 10.57 -10.01 -0.88
CA VAL A 72 11.90 -9.47 -1.19
C VAL A 72 12.13 -9.44 -2.71
N VAL A 73 11.79 -10.51 -3.41
CA VAL A 73 11.90 -10.57 -4.87
C VAL A 73 11.02 -9.51 -5.53
N LEU A 74 9.78 -9.34 -5.07
CA LEU A 74 8.88 -8.29 -5.57
C LEU A 74 9.51 -6.90 -5.43
N ILE A 75 10.05 -6.58 -4.26
CA ILE A 75 10.71 -5.29 -4.03
C ILE A 75 11.89 -5.09 -4.99
N VAL A 76 12.75 -6.10 -5.09
CA VAL A 76 13.95 -6.02 -5.95
C VAL A 76 13.56 -5.88 -7.42
N THR A 77 12.64 -6.69 -7.92
CA THR A 77 12.20 -6.63 -9.33
C THR A 77 11.46 -5.34 -9.65
N CYS A 78 10.69 -4.79 -8.72
CA CYS A 78 10.05 -3.48 -8.89
C CYS A 78 11.08 -2.35 -8.95
N ILE A 79 12.11 -2.37 -8.09
CA ILE A 79 13.20 -1.39 -8.15
C ILE A 79 13.95 -1.49 -9.50
N ILE A 80 14.27 -2.71 -9.95
CA ILE A 80 14.90 -2.92 -11.26
C ILE A 80 14.01 -2.41 -12.40
N GLY A 81 12.70 -2.70 -12.35
CA GLY A 81 11.72 -2.23 -13.33
C GLY A 81 11.63 -0.71 -13.40
N LEU A 82 11.66 -0.03 -12.24
CA LEU A 82 11.68 1.43 -12.17
C LEU A 82 12.96 2.00 -12.78
N ILE A 83 14.11 1.47 -12.44
CA ILE A 83 15.41 1.91 -12.98
C ILE A 83 15.48 1.68 -14.49
N TYR A 84 14.97 0.54 -14.96
CA TYR A 84 14.91 0.21 -16.38
C TYR A 84 14.04 1.21 -17.16
N THR A 85 12.84 1.50 -16.67
CA THR A 85 11.93 2.46 -17.31
C THR A 85 12.39 3.92 -17.18
N GLY A 86 13.29 4.21 -16.24
CA GLY A 86 13.89 5.52 -16.05
C GLY A 86 15.07 5.83 -16.97
N GLY A 87 15.50 4.86 -17.79
CA GLY A 87 16.56 5.07 -18.78
C GLY A 87 17.99 4.78 -18.28
N TYR A 88 18.16 4.06 -17.18
CA TYR A 88 19.47 3.71 -16.64
C TYR A 88 20.35 2.90 -17.61
N TYR A 89 19.73 2.02 -18.39
CA TYR A 89 20.40 1.14 -19.35
C TYR A 89 20.35 1.67 -20.79
N ASP A 90 19.78 2.83 -21.03
CA ASP A 90 19.63 3.44 -22.35
C ASP A 90 20.78 4.42 -22.59
N ASP A 91 21.68 4.08 -23.51
CA ASP A 91 22.85 4.90 -23.90
C ASP A 91 22.46 6.28 -24.43
N THR A 92 21.21 6.45 -24.89
CA THR A 92 20.69 7.72 -25.40
C THR A 92 20.03 8.58 -24.33
N SER A 93 19.85 8.03 -23.13
CA SER A 93 19.21 8.71 -22.01
C SER A 93 20.18 9.63 -21.28
N GLU A 94 19.69 10.80 -20.85
CA GLU A 94 20.43 11.70 -19.97
C GLU A 94 20.79 11.05 -18.63
N TYR A 95 20.06 10.00 -18.23
CA TYR A 95 20.23 9.29 -16.95
C TYR A 95 20.99 7.96 -17.08
N PHE A 96 21.73 7.78 -18.18
CA PHE A 96 22.56 6.59 -18.38
C PHE A 96 23.58 6.44 -17.24
N HIS A 97 23.56 5.30 -16.57
CA HIS A 97 24.34 5.00 -15.36
C HIS A 97 24.14 5.95 -14.16
N ASP A 98 23.15 6.83 -14.19
CA ASP A 98 22.73 7.60 -13.03
C ASP A 98 21.52 6.95 -12.35
N PHE A 99 21.78 6.27 -11.23
CA PHE A 99 20.73 5.57 -10.46
C PHE A 99 19.66 6.53 -9.92
N MET A 100 20.09 7.68 -9.38
CA MET A 100 19.14 8.62 -8.75
C MET A 100 18.30 9.35 -9.80
N GLY A 101 18.92 9.75 -10.90
CA GLY A 101 18.23 10.37 -12.02
C GLY A 101 17.24 9.41 -12.70
N ALA A 102 17.67 8.20 -13.00
CA ALA A 102 16.82 7.17 -13.58
C ALA A 102 15.62 6.83 -12.66
N PHE A 103 15.86 6.65 -11.37
CA PHE A 103 14.78 6.37 -10.42
C PHE A 103 13.77 7.52 -10.31
N SER A 104 14.25 8.77 -10.37
CA SER A 104 13.40 9.95 -10.33
C SER A 104 12.57 10.14 -11.61
N ASN A 105 13.14 9.75 -12.76
CA ASN A 105 12.47 9.84 -14.08
C ASN A 105 11.67 8.58 -14.44
N ALA A 106 11.59 7.59 -13.55
CA ALA A 106 10.95 6.31 -13.81
C ALA A 106 9.46 6.44 -14.11
N SER A 107 8.99 5.69 -15.10
CA SER A 107 7.56 5.47 -15.32
C SER A 107 7.03 4.46 -14.29
N SER A 108 6.45 4.96 -13.19
CA SER A 108 6.00 4.12 -12.08
C SER A 108 5.01 3.04 -12.53
N GLY A 109 4.04 3.37 -13.40
CA GLY A 109 3.06 2.41 -13.88
C GLY A 109 3.70 1.26 -14.65
N ALA A 110 4.56 1.55 -15.62
CA ALA A 110 5.22 0.54 -16.43
C ALA A 110 6.27 -0.25 -15.61
N GLY A 111 7.09 0.45 -14.81
CA GLY A 111 8.13 -0.17 -14.01
C GLY A 111 7.59 -1.16 -12.97
N LEU A 112 6.54 -0.77 -12.25
CA LEU A 112 5.89 -1.64 -11.28
C LEU A 112 5.14 -2.82 -11.95
N ALA A 113 4.52 -2.61 -13.11
CA ALA A 113 3.86 -3.68 -13.84
C ALA A 113 4.86 -4.76 -14.30
N ILE A 114 6.00 -4.34 -14.87
CA ILE A 114 7.07 -5.26 -15.28
C ILE A 114 7.65 -5.98 -14.06
N GLY A 115 7.97 -5.24 -13.00
CA GLY A 115 8.53 -5.80 -11.77
C GLY A 115 7.62 -6.82 -11.10
N SER A 116 6.32 -6.52 -10.98
CA SER A 116 5.35 -7.42 -10.37
C SER A 116 5.12 -8.69 -11.22
N MET A 117 5.15 -8.58 -12.55
CA MET A 117 5.02 -9.73 -13.44
C MET A 117 6.21 -10.69 -13.32
N LEU A 118 7.42 -10.14 -13.26
CA LEU A 118 8.63 -10.93 -13.02
C LEU A 118 8.61 -11.61 -11.65
N ALA A 119 8.18 -10.89 -10.62
CA ALA A 119 8.03 -11.44 -9.27
C ALA A 119 7.00 -12.57 -9.22
N LEU A 120 5.87 -12.43 -9.93
CA LEU A 120 4.83 -13.47 -10.01
C LEU A 120 5.38 -14.76 -10.64
N VAL A 121 6.07 -14.64 -11.78
CA VAL A 121 6.69 -15.77 -12.46
C VAL A 121 7.71 -16.47 -11.55
N PHE A 122 8.58 -15.68 -10.90
CA PHE A 122 9.54 -16.22 -9.94
C PHE A 122 8.84 -16.96 -8.79
N THR A 123 7.80 -16.38 -8.23
CA THR A 123 7.03 -16.95 -7.11
C THR A 123 6.41 -18.30 -7.50
N PHE A 124 5.85 -18.42 -8.69
CA PHE A 124 5.32 -19.69 -9.17
C PHE A 124 6.41 -20.76 -9.33
N ILE A 125 7.54 -20.40 -9.95
CA ILE A 125 8.67 -21.31 -10.11
C ILE A 125 9.18 -21.76 -8.74
N TYR A 126 9.33 -20.85 -7.80
CA TYR A 126 9.78 -21.14 -6.45
C TYR A 126 8.87 -22.16 -5.74
N PHE A 127 7.55 -21.94 -5.75
CA PHE A 127 6.60 -22.83 -5.08
C PHE A 127 6.50 -24.19 -5.76
N TRP A 128 6.65 -24.28 -7.09
CA TRP A 128 6.69 -25.54 -7.80
C TRP A 128 7.95 -26.34 -7.48
N LEU A 129 9.11 -25.70 -7.47
CA LEU A 129 10.37 -26.37 -7.12
C LEU A 129 10.36 -26.89 -5.68
N ARG A 130 9.71 -26.17 -4.79
CA ARG A 130 9.56 -26.56 -3.39
C ARG A 130 8.48 -27.62 -3.17
N GLY A 131 7.57 -27.80 -4.10
CA GLY A 131 6.45 -28.72 -3.99
C GLY A 131 5.45 -28.36 -2.89
N SER A 132 5.41 -27.08 -2.49
CA SER A 132 4.51 -26.57 -1.45
C SER A 132 3.09 -26.39 -1.98
N ILE A 133 2.93 -25.98 -3.24
CA ILE A 133 1.66 -25.71 -3.89
C ILE A 133 1.65 -26.43 -5.24
N GLY A 134 0.56 -27.17 -5.52
CA GLY A 134 0.35 -27.82 -6.81
C GLY A 134 0.12 -26.80 -7.94
N PHE A 135 0.44 -27.20 -9.16
CA PHE A 135 0.29 -26.38 -10.36
C PHE A 135 -1.13 -25.83 -10.52
N GLU A 136 -2.14 -26.67 -10.37
CA GLU A 136 -3.55 -26.31 -10.48
C GLU A 136 -3.95 -25.21 -9.48
N LYS A 137 -3.60 -25.40 -8.20
CA LYS A 137 -3.88 -24.41 -7.14
C LYS A 137 -3.15 -23.08 -7.34
N SER A 138 -1.95 -23.12 -7.92
CA SER A 138 -1.20 -21.88 -8.24
C SER A 138 -1.93 -21.06 -9.28
N PHE A 139 -2.48 -21.67 -10.33
CA PHE A 139 -3.26 -20.96 -11.33
C PHE A 139 -4.63 -20.53 -10.84
N GLU A 140 -5.27 -21.28 -9.95
CA GLU A 140 -6.53 -20.89 -9.32
C GLU A 140 -6.37 -19.68 -8.38
N SER A 141 -5.19 -19.49 -7.80
CA SER A 141 -4.91 -18.33 -6.95
C SER A 141 -4.90 -17.00 -7.71
N VAL A 142 -4.61 -16.99 -9.00
CA VAL A 142 -4.54 -15.76 -9.82
C VAL A 142 -5.92 -15.09 -9.95
N PRO A 143 -6.99 -15.76 -10.41
CA PRO A 143 -8.34 -15.18 -10.44
C PRO A 143 -8.80 -14.72 -9.06
N ASN A 144 -8.51 -15.48 -8.01
CA ASN A 144 -8.87 -15.09 -6.65
C ASN A 144 -8.15 -13.82 -6.19
N GLY A 145 -6.88 -13.67 -6.54
CA GLY A 145 -6.13 -12.44 -6.32
C GLY A 145 -6.72 -11.24 -7.07
N PHE A 146 -7.15 -11.42 -8.32
CA PHE A 146 -7.85 -10.38 -9.08
C PHE A 146 -9.17 -9.97 -8.43
N ILE A 147 -9.96 -10.93 -7.98
CA ILE A 147 -11.23 -10.65 -7.30
C ILE A 147 -11.00 -9.82 -6.03
N GLN A 148 -9.99 -10.16 -5.23
CA GLN A 148 -9.65 -9.39 -4.02
C GLN A 148 -9.21 -7.96 -4.34
N MET A 149 -8.59 -7.72 -5.50
CA MET A 149 -8.13 -6.40 -5.94
C MET A 149 -9.21 -5.55 -6.60
N ILE A 150 -10.39 -6.09 -6.92
CA ILE A 150 -11.48 -5.32 -7.56
C ILE A 150 -11.88 -4.13 -6.69
N SER A 151 -12.13 -4.35 -5.41
CA SER A 151 -12.57 -3.28 -4.49
C SER A 151 -11.53 -2.15 -4.35
N PRO A 152 -10.25 -2.40 -4.05
CA PRO A 152 -9.22 -1.36 -4.04
C PRO A 152 -9.07 -0.62 -5.37
N ILE A 153 -9.12 -1.34 -6.51
CA ILE A 153 -9.01 -0.73 -7.85
C ILE A 153 -10.18 0.20 -8.13
N LEU A 154 -11.41 -0.20 -7.80
CA LEU A 154 -12.59 0.63 -7.98
C LEU A 154 -12.51 1.91 -7.13
N ILE A 155 -12.12 1.78 -5.86
CA ILE A 155 -11.95 2.93 -4.95
C ILE A 155 -10.95 3.92 -5.54
N LEU A 156 -9.77 3.45 -5.95
CA LEU A 156 -8.74 4.31 -6.54
C LEU A 156 -9.20 4.95 -7.86
N THR A 157 -9.88 4.19 -8.72
CA THR A 157 -10.39 4.69 -10.00
C THR A 157 -11.39 5.81 -9.77
N PHE A 158 -12.35 5.63 -8.87
CA PHE A 158 -13.34 6.67 -8.55
C PHE A 158 -12.68 7.88 -7.88
N ALA A 159 -11.73 7.67 -6.96
CA ALA A 159 -11.01 8.76 -6.31
C ALA A 159 -10.21 9.60 -7.33
N TRP A 160 -9.49 8.98 -8.25
CA TRP A 160 -8.76 9.68 -9.30
C TRP A 160 -9.67 10.39 -10.29
N THR A 161 -10.78 9.77 -10.66
CA THR A 161 -11.79 10.38 -11.55
C THR A 161 -12.39 11.62 -10.87
N LEU A 162 -12.77 11.53 -9.60
CA LEU A 162 -13.30 12.64 -8.84
C LEU A 162 -12.26 13.76 -8.70
N CYS A 163 -11.02 13.40 -8.37
CA CYS A 163 -9.92 14.37 -8.29
C CYS A 163 -9.67 15.08 -9.65
N GLY A 164 -9.68 14.32 -10.74
CA GLY A 164 -9.55 14.87 -12.08
C GLY A 164 -10.69 15.82 -12.45
N LEU A 165 -11.93 15.44 -12.14
CA LEU A 165 -13.11 16.27 -12.38
C LEU A 165 -13.07 17.58 -11.59
N THR A 166 -12.75 17.51 -10.30
CA THR A 166 -12.66 18.70 -9.43
C THR A 166 -11.52 19.62 -9.86
N ARG A 167 -10.37 19.06 -10.22
CA ARG A 167 -9.18 19.83 -10.56
C ARG A 167 -9.27 20.46 -11.97
N TYR A 168 -9.66 19.68 -12.95
CA TYR A 168 -9.61 20.08 -14.36
C TYR A 168 -10.99 20.44 -14.96
N GLY A 169 -12.07 19.81 -14.46
CA GLY A 169 -13.44 20.10 -14.93
C GLY A 169 -14.09 21.28 -14.23
N MET A 170 -13.92 21.34 -12.91
CA MET A 170 -14.55 22.39 -12.09
C MET A 170 -13.61 23.56 -11.77
N TYR A 171 -12.33 23.47 -12.10
CA TYR A 171 -11.31 24.50 -11.75
C TYR A 171 -11.38 24.93 -10.28
N SER A 172 -11.60 23.96 -9.39
CA SER A 172 -11.85 24.24 -7.96
C SER A 172 -10.69 24.96 -7.28
N ALA A 173 -9.45 24.72 -7.71
CA ALA A 173 -8.29 25.44 -7.21
C ALA A 173 -8.36 26.94 -7.52
N ASP A 174 -8.68 27.29 -8.77
CA ASP A 174 -8.81 28.68 -9.20
C ASP A 174 -10.00 29.38 -8.51
N PHE A 175 -11.10 28.65 -8.32
CA PHE A 175 -12.24 29.15 -7.55
C PHE A 175 -11.85 29.50 -6.12
N VAL A 176 -11.14 28.61 -5.42
CA VAL A 176 -10.67 28.84 -4.04
C VAL A 176 -9.72 30.03 -4.01
N VAL A 177 -8.75 30.11 -4.92
CA VAL A 177 -7.80 31.22 -4.98
C VAL A 177 -8.54 32.55 -5.19
N ASN A 178 -9.50 32.59 -6.14
CA ASN A 178 -10.29 33.80 -6.40
C ASN A 178 -11.19 34.19 -5.22
N ALA A 179 -11.84 33.22 -4.57
CA ALA A 179 -12.66 33.46 -3.40
C ALA A 179 -11.83 34.00 -2.21
N MET A 180 -10.58 33.53 -2.09
CA MET A 180 -9.67 33.96 -1.02
C MET A 180 -8.92 35.25 -1.32
N SER A 181 -8.84 35.68 -2.57
CA SER A 181 -8.18 36.95 -2.92
C SER A 181 -8.81 38.18 -2.23
N GLY A 182 -10.10 38.09 -1.86
CA GLY A 182 -10.81 39.08 -1.07
C GLY A 182 -10.79 38.88 0.44
N ALA A 183 -10.24 37.76 0.93
CA ALA A 183 -10.35 37.36 2.34
C ALA A 183 -9.26 37.97 3.27
N GLY A 184 -8.29 38.73 2.73
CA GLY A 184 -7.25 39.39 3.51
C GLY A 184 -6.47 38.41 4.44
N ASP A 185 -6.45 38.75 5.75
CA ASP A 185 -5.74 37.95 6.74
C ASP A 185 -6.34 36.53 6.98
N LEU A 186 -7.60 36.31 6.63
CA LEU A 186 -8.21 34.98 6.74
C LEU A 186 -7.54 33.93 5.83
N ALA A 187 -6.93 34.34 4.72
CA ALA A 187 -6.18 33.46 3.84
C ALA A 187 -5.01 32.77 4.54
N LYS A 188 -4.45 33.35 5.60
CA LYS A 188 -3.37 32.76 6.40
C LYS A 188 -3.81 31.54 7.18
N PHE A 189 -5.10 31.37 7.47
CA PHE A 189 -5.67 30.22 8.17
C PHE A 189 -6.05 29.08 7.23
N LEU A 190 -6.02 29.27 5.91
CA LEU A 190 -6.39 28.25 4.94
C LEU A 190 -5.66 26.91 5.13
N PRO A 191 -4.32 26.88 5.36
CA PRO A 191 -3.62 25.62 5.62
C PRO A 191 -4.14 24.87 6.85
N ALA A 192 -4.49 25.58 7.92
CA ALA A 192 -5.04 24.99 9.13
C ALA A 192 -6.45 24.41 8.89
N VAL A 193 -7.29 25.11 8.15
CA VAL A 193 -8.64 24.65 7.79
C VAL A 193 -8.55 23.40 6.91
N ILE A 194 -7.71 23.40 5.88
CA ILE A 194 -7.48 22.23 5.01
C ILE A 194 -6.96 21.05 5.82
N PHE A 195 -6.05 21.30 6.76
CA PHE A 195 -5.52 20.25 7.64
C PHE A 195 -6.63 19.61 8.50
N ILE A 196 -7.47 20.41 9.12
CA ILE A 196 -8.57 19.91 9.98
C ILE A 196 -9.58 19.11 9.14
N ILE A 197 -9.97 19.63 7.97
CA ILE A 197 -10.89 18.93 7.07
C ILE A 197 -10.26 17.63 6.56
N GLY A 198 -9.01 17.66 6.13
CA GLY A 198 -8.27 16.49 5.68
C GLY A 198 -8.11 15.43 6.78
N ALA A 199 -7.84 15.85 8.01
CA ALA A 199 -7.77 14.96 9.17
C ALA A 199 -9.14 14.32 9.47
N ALA A 200 -10.22 15.09 9.40
CA ALA A 200 -11.59 14.57 9.60
C ALA A 200 -11.98 13.54 8.51
N ILE A 201 -11.66 13.84 7.25
CA ILE A 201 -11.90 12.92 6.12
C ILE A 201 -11.03 11.66 6.27
N GLY A 202 -9.75 11.80 6.56
CA GLY A 202 -8.83 10.68 6.78
C GLY A 202 -9.28 9.79 7.93
N PHE A 203 -9.78 10.37 9.01
CA PHE A 203 -10.35 9.63 10.13
C PHE A 203 -11.65 8.89 9.73
N ALA A 204 -12.54 9.55 8.99
CA ALA A 204 -13.81 8.96 8.54
C ALA A 204 -13.62 7.83 7.52
N THR A 205 -12.65 7.97 6.61
CA THR A 205 -12.34 6.97 5.58
C THR A 205 -11.41 5.86 6.08
N GLY A 206 -10.72 6.08 7.19
CA GLY A 206 -9.72 5.14 7.74
C GLY A 206 -8.48 4.98 6.87
N THR A 207 -8.27 5.86 5.91
CA THR A 207 -7.11 5.80 4.99
C THR A 207 -6.40 7.14 4.90
N SER A 208 -5.09 7.11 4.66
CA SER A 208 -4.28 8.31 4.38
C SER A 208 -4.51 8.88 2.97
N TRP A 209 -5.32 8.22 2.15
CA TRP A 209 -5.67 8.62 0.78
C TRP A 209 -7.06 9.23 0.67
N GLY A 210 -7.79 9.28 1.78
CA GLY A 210 -9.13 9.83 1.88
C GLY A 210 -9.21 11.35 1.82
#